data_7171f56f746425b55362eb12778bd58a
#
_entry.id   7171f56f746425b55362eb12778bd58a
#
_cell.length_a   1.000
_cell.length_b   1.000
_cell.length_c   1.000
_cell.angle_alpha   90.00
_cell.angle_beta   90.00
_cell.angle_gamma   90.00
#
_symmetry.space_group_name_H-M   'P 1'
#
loop_
_entity.id
_entity.type
_entity.pdbx_description
1 polymer ?
#
loop_
_entity_poly.entity_id
_entity_poly.type
_entity_poly.pdbx_seq_one_letter_code
_entity_poly.pdbx_strand_id
1 'polypeptide(L)'
;MSNRFSGAGNLGNDPACTSPVGETQRQVTDMRVYFDRPIRDHDSEQFKDSGGFWLDVSAWDWLAKDVMRTLKKGMRIKVEGSLKHTTWTDDSSGEEKSKWVLYADDIALVLGRVESIEIRKKTEKPS
;
A
#
# COMPACT_ATOMS: atom_id res chain seq x y z
N MET A 1 -19.18 -10.32 7.76
CA MET A 1 -17.82 -10.27 8.36
C MET A 1 -16.82 -9.80 7.34
N SER A 2 -16.06 -8.80 7.69
CA SER A 2 -15.08 -8.28 6.76
C SER A 2 -13.70 -8.84 7.11
N ASN A 3 -12.89 -9.10 6.09
CA ASN A 3 -11.53 -9.47 6.34
C ASN A 3 -10.71 -8.19 6.46
N ARG A 4 -9.86 -8.13 7.43
CA ARG A 4 -9.04 -6.96 7.67
C ARG A 4 -7.58 -7.35 7.64
N PHE A 5 -6.77 -6.46 7.09
CA PHE A 5 -5.32 -6.64 7.05
C PHE A 5 -4.68 -5.40 7.65
N SER A 6 -3.64 -5.62 8.44
CA SER A 6 -2.84 -4.54 8.98
C SER A 6 -1.39 -4.98 8.95
N GLY A 7 -0.54 -4.17 8.36
CA GLY A 7 0.86 -4.55 8.28
C GLY A 7 1.74 -3.39 7.87
N ALA A 8 3.04 -3.56 8.06
CA ALA A 8 4.03 -2.57 7.68
C ALA A 8 4.93 -3.13 6.60
N GLY A 9 5.34 -2.28 5.69
CA GLY A 9 6.19 -2.71 4.61
C GLY A 9 6.82 -1.54 3.88
N ASN A 10 7.60 -1.87 2.86
CA ASN A 10 8.32 -0.88 2.07
C ASN A 10 7.74 -0.82 0.66
N LEU A 11 7.62 0.39 0.13
CA LEU A 11 7.18 0.55 -1.24
C LEU A 11 8.25 0.06 -2.19
N GLY A 12 7.84 -0.78 -3.13
CA GLY A 12 8.75 -1.32 -4.14
C GLY A 12 8.83 -0.47 -5.39
N ASN A 13 7.92 0.48 -5.55
CA ASN A 13 7.91 1.37 -6.70
C ASN A 13 7.27 2.68 -6.29
N ASP A 14 7.36 3.67 -7.17
CA ASP A 14 6.64 4.91 -6.95
C ASP A 14 5.16 4.65 -7.21
N PRO A 15 4.26 5.22 -6.39
CA PRO A 15 2.83 5.06 -6.64
C PRO A 15 2.44 5.60 -8.00
N ALA A 16 1.51 4.91 -8.64
CA ALA A 16 1.04 5.29 -9.96
C ALA A 16 -0.46 5.55 -9.89
N CYS A 17 -0.85 6.72 -10.35
CA CYS A 17 -2.25 7.10 -10.36
C CYS A 17 -2.86 6.72 -11.70
N THR A 18 -3.97 6.00 -11.63
CA THR A 18 -4.74 5.68 -12.82
C THR A 18 -5.76 6.79 -13.00
N SER A 19 -5.86 7.30 -14.21
CA SER A 19 -6.84 8.33 -14.49
C SER A 19 -8.23 7.83 -14.16
N PRO A 20 -9.18 8.74 -13.87
CA PRO A 20 -10.54 8.30 -13.58
C PRO A 20 -11.03 7.32 -14.63
N VAL A 21 -11.64 6.26 -14.17
CA VAL A 21 -12.03 5.15 -15.02
C VAL A 21 -13.55 5.00 -14.99
N GLY A 22 -14.11 4.77 -16.16
CA GLY A 22 -15.51 4.50 -16.27
C GLY A 22 -16.35 5.69 -15.89
N GLU A 23 -17.57 5.40 -15.50
CA GLU A 23 -18.52 6.46 -15.20
C GLU A 23 -18.35 7.04 -13.80
N THR A 24 -17.60 6.36 -12.95
CA THR A 24 -17.45 6.81 -11.57
C THR A 24 -16.51 7.99 -11.44
N GLN A 25 -15.59 8.16 -12.38
CA GLN A 25 -14.59 9.24 -12.33
C GLN A 25 -13.79 9.22 -11.03
N ARG A 26 -13.66 8.07 -10.41
CA ARG A 26 -12.93 7.95 -9.17
C ARG A 26 -11.44 7.83 -9.45
N GLN A 27 -10.65 8.42 -8.59
CA GLN A 27 -9.19 8.35 -8.70
C GLN A 27 -8.68 7.15 -7.92
N VAL A 28 -7.78 6.40 -8.55
CA VAL A 28 -7.17 5.22 -7.94
C VAL A 28 -5.67 5.34 -8.04
N THR A 29 -4.98 5.06 -6.96
CA THR A 29 -3.54 5.01 -6.96
C THR A 29 -3.11 3.61 -6.55
N ASP A 30 -2.25 3.02 -7.36
CA ASP A 30 -1.76 1.67 -7.10
C ASP A 30 -0.28 1.71 -6.77
N MET A 31 0.12 0.81 -5.88
CA MET A 31 1.51 0.68 -5.52
C MET A 31 1.77 -0.75 -5.11
N ARG A 32 3.04 -1.13 -5.12
CA ARG A 32 3.43 -2.47 -4.73
C ARG A 32 4.24 -2.38 -3.46
N VAL A 33 3.83 -3.14 -2.46
CA VAL A 33 4.42 -3.05 -1.12
C VAL A 33 4.89 -4.41 -0.68
N TYR A 34 6.12 -4.46 -0.16
CA TYR A 34 6.65 -5.68 0.45
C TYR A 34 6.38 -5.60 1.95
N PHE A 35 5.48 -6.43 2.42
CA PHE A 35 5.14 -6.50 3.83
C PHE A 35 6.06 -7.52 4.46
N ASP A 36 6.96 -7.06 5.30
CA ASP A 36 7.94 -7.93 5.91
C ASP A 36 7.44 -8.41 7.27
N ARG A 37 8.16 -9.37 7.81
CA ARG A 37 7.86 -9.90 9.12
C ARG A 37 9.17 -10.00 9.88
N PRO A 38 9.66 -8.87 10.40
CA PRO A 38 10.94 -8.88 11.09
C PRO A 38 10.84 -9.62 12.41
N ILE A 39 11.84 -10.46 12.67
CA ILE A 39 11.95 -11.16 13.94
C ILE A 39 13.30 -10.80 14.52
N ARG A 40 13.32 -10.58 15.84
CA ARG A 40 14.56 -10.29 16.52
C ARG A 40 15.42 -11.56 16.53
N ASP A 41 16.67 -11.41 16.10
CA ASP A 41 17.62 -12.49 16.13
C ASP A 41 18.28 -12.52 17.50
N HIS A 42 18.03 -13.59 18.26
CA HIS A 42 18.52 -13.69 19.63
C HIS A 42 20.05 -13.70 19.70
N ASP A 43 20.71 -14.19 18.68
CA ASP A 43 22.16 -14.28 18.70
C ASP A 43 22.84 -12.94 18.44
N SER A 44 22.30 -12.16 17.51
CA SER A 44 22.91 -10.90 17.12
C SER A 44 22.15 -9.69 17.62
N GLU A 45 20.98 -9.89 18.19
CA GLU A 45 20.05 -8.85 18.62
C GLU A 45 19.64 -7.92 17.50
N GLN A 46 19.65 -8.43 16.28
CA GLN A 46 19.20 -7.68 15.13
C GLN A 46 17.90 -8.28 14.62
N PHE A 47 17.14 -7.47 13.89
CA PHE A 47 15.93 -7.97 13.27
C PHE A 47 16.25 -8.55 11.91
N LYS A 48 15.59 -9.62 11.57
CA LYS A 48 15.70 -10.22 10.26
C LYS A 48 14.30 -10.51 9.73
N ASP A 49 14.19 -10.54 8.41
CA ASP A 49 12.93 -10.83 7.78
C ASP A 49 12.63 -12.32 7.86
N SER A 50 11.45 -12.65 8.36
CA SER A 50 11.05 -14.04 8.56
C SER A 50 9.87 -14.43 7.69
N GLY A 51 9.88 -14.03 6.44
CA GLY A 51 8.85 -14.46 5.53
C GLY A 51 7.82 -13.39 5.21
N GLY A 52 8.26 -12.37 4.54
CA GLY A 52 7.35 -11.36 4.06
C GLY A 52 6.75 -11.73 2.72
N PHE A 53 5.96 -10.86 2.18
CA PHE A 53 5.31 -11.09 0.91
C PHE A 53 4.96 -9.76 0.23
N TRP A 54 4.80 -9.82 -1.09
CA TRP A 54 4.42 -8.67 -1.89
C TRP A 54 2.91 -8.62 -2.06
N LEU A 55 2.35 -7.41 -1.99
CA LEU A 55 0.95 -7.18 -2.30
C LEU A 55 0.83 -5.96 -3.18
N ASP A 56 -0.15 -6.00 -4.08
CA ASP A 56 -0.59 -4.80 -4.75
C ASP A 56 -1.53 -4.07 -3.80
N VAL A 57 -1.31 -2.78 -3.62
CA VAL A 57 -2.10 -1.97 -2.71
C VAL A 57 -2.78 -0.88 -3.53
N SER A 58 -4.08 -0.75 -3.37
CA SER A 58 -4.85 0.27 -4.09
C SER A 58 -5.46 1.23 -3.08
N ALA A 59 -5.36 2.52 -3.38
CA ALA A 59 -5.98 3.57 -2.59
C ALA A 59 -6.92 4.34 -3.51
N TRP A 60 -8.03 4.82 -2.95
CA TRP A 60 -9.08 5.46 -3.71
C TRP A 60 -9.36 6.87 -3.22
N ASP A 61 -9.78 7.72 -4.12
CA ASP A 61 -10.28 9.06 -3.81
C ASP A 61 -9.28 9.90 -3.02
N TRP A 62 -9.64 10.37 -1.85
CA TRP A 62 -8.76 11.23 -1.06
C TRP A 62 -7.46 10.57 -0.68
N LEU A 63 -7.55 9.30 -0.31
CA LEU A 63 -6.34 8.57 0.05
C LEU A 63 -5.42 8.41 -1.15
N ALA A 64 -6.00 8.22 -2.34
CA ALA A 64 -5.19 8.13 -3.56
C ALA A 64 -4.40 9.42 -3.79
N LYS A 65 -5.05 10.56 -3.59
CA LYS A 65 -4.39 11.84 -3.75
C LYS A 65 -3.28 12.04 -2.72
N ASP A 66 -3.56 11.66 -1.49
CA ASP A 66 -2.56 11.78 -0.43
C ASP A 66 -1.35 10.91 -0.71
N VAL A 67 -1.57 9.71 -1.19
CA VAL A 67 -0.48 8.79 -1.54
C VAL A 67 0.40 9.40 -2.65
N MET A 68 -0.24 9.91 -3.69
CA MET A 68 0.52 10.50 -4.79
C MET A 68 1.32 11.71 -4.36
N ARG A 69 0.81 12.47 -3.41
CA ARG A 69 1.50 13.66 -2.95
C ARG A 69 2.70 13.35 -2.07
N THR A 70 2.64 12.26 -1.32
CA THR A 70 3.61 12.05 -0.24
C THR A 70 4.52 10.85 -0.39
N LEU A 71 4.06 9.76 -1.00
CA LEU A 71 4.80 8.51 -0.95
C LEU A 71 5.68 8.30 -2.17
N LYS A 72 6.81 7.64 -1.94
CA LYS A 72 7.77 7.31 -3.00
C LYS A 72 8.38 5.96 -2.71
N LYS A 73 8.95 5.37 -3.76
CA LYS A 73 9.65 4.10 -3.65
C LYS A 73 10.63 4.13 -2.49
N GLY A 74 10.65 3.06 -1.73
CA GLY A 74 11.58 2.91 -0.61
C GLY A 74 11.05 3.37 0.73
N MET A 75 9.95 4.10 0.73
CA MET A 75 9.38 4.54 2.00
C MET A 75 8.75 3.39 2.74
N ARG A 76 8.83 3.45 4.06
CA ARG A 76 8.22 2.44 4.91
C ARG A 76 6.90 2.96 5.45
N ILE A 77 5.87 2.16 5.25
CA ILE A 77 4.50 2.57 5.61
C ILE A 77 3.79 1.46 6.34
N LYS A 78 2.75 1.84 7.05
CA LYS A 78 1.82 0.91 7.65
C LYS A 78 0.50 1.07 6.91
N VAL A 79 -0.09 -0.05 6.52
CA VAL A 79 -1.32 -0.04 5.73
C VAL A 79 -2.38 -0.85 6.43
N GLU A 80 -3.60 -0.34 6.46
CA GLU A 80 -4.75 -1.06 6.94
C GLU A 80 -5.82 -1.06 5.87
N GLY A 81 -6.50 -2.18 5.73
CA GLY A 81 -7.53 -2.28 4.72
C GLY A 81 -8.10 -3.67 4.61
N SER A 82 -8.68 -3.95 3.47
CA SER A 82 -9.32 -5.23 3.20
C SER A 82 -8.64 -5.94 2.05
N LEU A 83 -8.43 -7.24 2.20
CA LEU A 83 -7.86 -8.05 1.14
C LEU A 83 -8.97 -8.52 0.21
N LYS A 84 -8.67 -8.47 -1.07
CA LYS A 84 -9.59 -8.98 -2.07
C LYS A 84 -8.87 -9.89 -3.02
N HIS A 85 -9.43 -11.07 -3.27
CA HIS A 85 -8.88 -12.00 -4.24
C HIS A 85 -9.53 -11.74 -5.58
N THR A 86 -8.72 -11.45 -6.58
CA THR A 86 -9.20 -11.11 -7.92
C THR A 86 -8.78 -12.20 -8.90
N THR A 87 -9.71 -12.60 -9.76
CA THR A 87 -9.42 -13.59 -10.79
C THR A 87 -9.79 -13.02 -12.15
N TRP A 88 -9.04 -13.44 -13.16
CA TRP A 88 -9.34 -13.04 -14.53
C TRP A 88 -8.75 -14.07 -15.48
N THR A 89 -9.20 -14.04 -16.72
CA THR A 89 -8.70 -14.93 -17.76
C THR A 89 -7.70 -14.16 -18.60
N ASP A 90 -6.51 -14.76 -18.78
CA ASP A 90 -5.48 -14.16 -19.60
C ASP A 90 -5.84 -14.33 -21.07
N ASP A 91 -6.00 -13.24 -21.78
CA ASP A 91 -6.42 -13.27 -23.17
C ASP A 91 -5.42 -13.98 -24.08
N SER A 92 -4.14 -13.89 -23.77
CA SER A 92 -3.12 -14.46 -24.63
C SER A 92 -2.94 -15.96 -24.45
N SER A 93 -3.16 -16.48 -23.24
CA SER A 93 -2.95 -17.89 -22.95
C SER A 93 -4.23 -18.65 -22.66
N GLY A 94 -5.32 -17.95 -22.38
CA GLY A 94 -6.56 -18.57 -21.99
C GLY A 94 -6.55 -19.13 -20.59
N GLU A 95 -5.48 -18.90 -19.84
CA GLU A 95 -5.38 -19.42 -18.49
C GLU A 95 -6.07 -18.50 -17.50
N GLU A 96 -6.62 -19.09 -16.45
CA GLU A 96 -7.19 -18.33 -15.37
C GLU A 96 -6.09 -17.90 -14.43
N LYS A 97 -6.07 -16.62 -14.11
CA LYS A 97 -5.06 -16.08 -13.21
C LYS A 97 -5.73 -15.40 -12.03
N SER A 98 -4.99 -15.25 -10.95
CA SER A 98 -5.53 -14.61 -9.78
C SER A 98 -4.45 -13.89 -9.01
N LYS A 99 -4.86 -12.95 -8.19
CA LYS A 99 -3.95 -12.27 -7.28
C LYS A 99 -4.72 -11.66 -6.12
N TRP A 100 -4.01 -11.38 -5.05
CA TRP A 100 -4.55 -10.69 -3.90
C TRP A 100 -4.23 -9.20 -4.02
N VAL A 101 -5.21 -8.37 -3.70
CA VAL A 101 -5.04 -6.92 -3.70
C VAL A 101 -5.52 -6.40 -2.36
N LEU A 102 -4.75 -5.48 -1.79
CA LEU A 102 -5.13 -4.83 -0.54
C LEU A 102 -5.76 -3.49 -0.87
N TYR A 103 -7.04 -3.37 -0.55
CA TYR A 103 -7.74 -2.10 -0.71
C TYR A 103 -7.54 -1.32 0.57
N ALA A 104 -6.63 -0.35 0.52
CA ALA A 104 -6.26 0.40 1.70
C ALA A 104 -7.33 1.40 2.08
N ASP A 105 -7.61 1.50 3.36
CA ASP A 105 -8.47 2.57 3.86
C ASP A 105 -7.70 3.47 4.81
N ASP A 106 -6.49 3.11 5.20
CA ASP A 106 -5.64 3.98 5.99
C ASP A 106 -4.17 3.64 5.75
N ILE A 107 -3.35 4.67 5.61
CA ILE A 107 -1.91 4.51 5.37
C ILE A 107 -1.18 5.53 6.22
N ALA A 108 -0.13 5.10 6.90
CA ALA A 108 0.67 5.97 7.75
C ALA A 108 2.15 5.71 7.52
N LEU A 109 2.97 6.72 7.79
CA LEU A 109 4.42 6.56 7.72
C LEU A 109 4.93 5.89 8.99
N VAL A 110 5.96 5.08 8.84
CA VAL A 110 6.64 4.50 9.99
C VAL A 110 7.70 5.51 10.44
N LEU A 111 7.46 6.14 11.58
CA LEU A 111 8.26 7.28 12.00
C LEU A 111 9.74 6.96 12.21
N GLY A 112 10.06 5.73 12.57
CA GLY A 112 11.46 5.37 12.77
C GLY A 112 12.32 5.51 11.53
N ARG A 113 11.71 5.65 10.37
CA ARG A 113 12.45 5.81 9.11
C ARG A 113 12.36 7.22 8.57
N VAL A 114 11.84 8.16 9.36
CA VAL A 114 11.64 9.55 8.92
C VAL A 114 12.66 10.44 9.61
N GLU A 115 13.48 11.13 8.82
CA GLU A 115 14.46 12.06 9.38
C GLU A 115 13.82 13.40 9.71
N SER A 116 12.95 13.87 8.84
CA SER A 116 12.30 15.15 9.05
C SER A 116 10.95 15.12 8.35
N ILE A 117 10.05 15.95 8.82
CA ILE A 117 8.72 15.98 8.24
C ILE A 117 8.17 17.40 8.38
N GLU A 118 7.40 17.79 7.37
CA GLU A 118 6.75 19.09 7.39
C GLU A 118 5.26 18.86 7.40
N ILE A 119 4.58 19.48 8.35
CA ILE A 119 3.15 19.30 8.50
C ILE A 119 2.43 20.44 7.78
N ARG A 120 1.52 20.05 6.91
CA ARG A 120 0.70 21.02 6.20
C ARG A 120 -0.15 21.78 7.20
N LYS A 121 -0.23 23.11 6.99
CA LYS A 121 -1.05 23.92 7.85
C LYS A 121 -2.48 23.43 7.82
N LYS A 122 -3.11 23.36 8.97
CA LYS A 122 -4.49 22.92 9.05
C LYS A 122 -5.37 23.95 8.36
N THR A 123 -6.20 23.48 7.43
CA THR A 123 -7.13 24.36 6.75
C THR A 123 -8.52 24.05 7.25
N GLU A 124 -9.45 24.92 6.92
CA GLU A 124 -10.82 24.71 7.31
C GLU A 124 -11.44 23.56 6.58
N LYS A 125 -10.89 23.22 5.44
CA LYS A 125 -11.48 22.20 4.65
C LYS A 125 -10.65 20.95 4.71
N PRO A 126 -11.19 19.88 5.25
CA PRO A 126 -10.45 18.64 5.28
C PRO A 126 -10.30 18.08 3.88
N SER A 127 -9.27 17.35 3.67
CA SER A 127 -9.02 16.75 2.37
C SER A 127 -9.90 15.58 2.14
#